data_2fca1ff771d87c8210fc24c0e883d366
#
_entry.id   2fca1ff771d87c8210fc24c0e883d366
#
_cell.length_a   1.000
_cell.length_b   1.000
_cell.length_c   1.000
_cell.angle_alpha   90.00
_cell.angle_beta   90.00
_cell.angle_gamma   90.00
#
_symmetry.space_group_name_H-M   'P 1'
#
loop_
_entity.id
_entity.type
_entity.pdbx_description
1 polymer ?
#
loop_
_entity_poly.entity_id
_entity_poly.type
_entity_poly.pdbx_seq_one_letter_code
_entity_poly.pdbx_strand_id
1 'polypeptide(L)' 'MKANELRDKTVEGLEKDLLERRKEQFNLRMQQATGQLARPDQMTRVRRDIARIKTVLNEKTRGGSES' A
#
# COMPACT_ATOMS: atom_id res chain seq x y z
N MET A 1 4.40 -3.80 6.78
CA MET A 1 3.64 -4.98 6.34
C MET A 1 4.55 -6.04 5.79
N LYS A 2 4.31 -7.27 6.17
CA LYS A 2 5.06 -8.40 5.64
C LYS A 2 4.30 -9.04 4.50
N ALA A 3 5.02 -9.49 3.48
CA ALA A 3 4.40 -10.11 2.31
C ALA A 3 3.54 -11.32 2.67
N ASN A 4 3.98 -12.11 3.63
CA ASN A 4 3.23 -13.30 4.06
C ASN A 4 1.86 -12.92 4.63
N GLU A 5 1.80 -11.86 5.41
CA GLU A 5 0.54 -11.40 5.98
C GLU A 5 -0.40 -10.91 4.89
N LEU A 6 0.15 -10.24 3.88
CA LEU A 6 -0.65 -9.77 2.75
C LEU A 6 -1.19 -10.92 1.92
N ARG A 7 -0.41 -11.98 1.75
CA ARG A 7 -0.84 -13.15 0.98
C ARG A 7 -1.98 -13.89 1.63
N ASP A 8 -2.13 -13.79 2.94
CA ASP A 8 -3.23 -14.40 3.66
C ASP A 8 -4.53 -13.64 3.53
N LYS A 9 -4.48 -12.41 3.05
CA LYS A 9 -5.67 -11.58 2.90
C LYS A 9 -6.37 -11.87 1.57
N THR A 10 -7.67 -11.59 1.56
CA THR A 10 -8.45 -11.69 0.32
C THR A 10 -8.11 -10.51 -0.60
N VAL A 11 -8.46 -10.64 -1.87
CA VAL A 11 -8.29 -9.56 -2.84
C VAL A 11 -9.02 -8.30 -2.38
N GLU A 12 -10.24 -8.45 -1.90
CA GLU A 12 -11.03 -7.32 -1.39
C GLU A 12 -10.34 -6.63 -0.21
N GLY A 13 -9.81 -7.44 0.72
CA GLY A 13 -9.07 -6.91 1.86
C GLY A 13 -7.83 -6.15 1.44
N LEU A 14 -7.12 -6.66 0.44
CA LEU A 14 -5.94 -6.00 -0.07
C LEU A 14 -6.26 -4.70 -0.78
N GLU A 15 -7.35 -4.68 -1.55
CA GLU A 15 -7.80 -3.45 -2.21
C GLU A 15 -8.17 -2.38 -1.20
N LYS A 16 -8.80 -2.77 -0.12
CA LYS A 16 -9.14 -1.87 0.97
C LYS A 16 -7.89 -1.31 1.64
N ASP A 17 -6.92 -2.18 1.93
CA ASP A 17 -5.64 -1.76 2.50
C ASP A 17 -4.91 -0.80 1.57
N LEU A 18 -4.93 -1.07 0.28
CA LEU A 18 -4.31 -0.21 -0.71
C LEU A 18 -4.94 1.18 -0.70
N LEU A 19 -6.26 1.24 -0.64
CA LEU A 19 -6.96 2.51 -0.59
C LEU A 19 -6.57 3.31 0.66
N GLU A 20 -6.50 2.65 1.80
CA GLU A 20 -6.10 3.29 3.05
C GLU A 20 -4.68 3.82 2.99
N ARG A 21 -3.76 3.03 2.42
CA ARG A 21 -2.37 3.49 2.28
C ARG A 21 -2.25 4.66 1.32
N ARG A 22 -3.05 4.68 0.26
CA ARG A 22 -3.06 5.80 -0.68
C ARG A 22 -3.60 7.07 -0.04
N LYS A 23 -4.62 6.96 0.80
CA LYS A 23 -5.15 8.09 1.56
C LYS A 23 -4.08 8.65 2.51
N GLU A 24 -3.37 7.77 3.18
CA GLU A 24 -2.29 8.16 4.07
C GLU A 24 -1.18 8.88 3.30
N GLN A 25 -0.80 8.35 2.15
CA GLN A 25 0.19 8.97 1.28
C GLN A 25 -0.26 10.37 0.84
N PHE A 26 -1.50 10.51 0.45
CA PHE A 26 -2.06 11.79 0.05
C PHE A 26 -1.99 12.79 1.19
N ASN A 27 -2.39 12.38 2.39
CA ASN A 27 -2.34 13.24 3.56
C ASN A 27 -0.92 13.71 3.88
N LEU A 28 0.04 12.80 3.77
CA LEU A 28 1.45 13.14 4.00
C LEU A 28 1.95 14.16 2.97
N ARG A 29 1.55 13.99 1.72
CA ARG A 29 1.90 14.94 0.66
C ARG A 29 1.27 16.31 0.91
N MET A 30 0.03 16.34 1.37
CA MET A 30 -0.65 17.59 1.69
C MET A 30 0.04 18.31 2.85
N GLN A 31 0.44 17.57 3.88
CA GLN A 31 1.19 18.14 4.98
C GLN A 31 2.50 18.76 4.50
N GLN A 32 3.19 18.08 3.62
CA GLN A 32 4.44 18.57 3.05
C GLN A 32 4.20 19.85 2.23
N ALA A 33 3.13 19.87 1.45
CA ALA A 33 2.78 21.02 0.62
C ALA A 33 2.43 22.26 1.44
N THR A 34 1.84 22.07 2.63
CA THR A 34 1.47 23.18 3.50
C THR A 34 2.61 23.60 4.44
N GLY A 35 3.80 23.04 4.27
CA GLY A 35 4.96 23.39 5.09
C GLY A 35 5.03 22.68 6.42
N GLN A 36 4.11 21.76 6.69
CA GLN A 36 4.20 20.93 7.89
C GLN A 36 5.27 19.87 7.73
N LEU A 37 5.89 19.51 8.85
CA LEU A 37 6.96 18.52 8.84
C LEU A 37 6.41 17.13 8.56
N ALA A 38 6.42 16.72 7.31
CA ALA A 38 6.18 15.34 6.95
C ALA A 38 7.46 14.55 7.20
N ARG A 39 7.36 13.44 7.90
CA ARG A 39 8.53 12.60 8.15
C ARG A 39 8.88 11.81 6.89
N PRO A 40 10.09 11.97 6.35
CA PRO A 40 10.48 11.24 5.14
C PRO A 40 10.40 9.72 5.30
N ASP A 41 10.71 9.21 6.49
CA ASP A 41 10.63 7.78 6.75
C ASP A 41 9.19 7.26 6.72
N GLN A 42 8.22 8.06 7.17
CA GLN A 42 6.80 7.68 7.04
C GLN A 42 6.38 7.60 5.59
N MET A 43 6.78 8.58 4.79
CA MET A 43 6.47 8.59 3.36
C MET A 43 7.06 7.39 2.65
N THR A 44 8.31 7.06 2.97
CA THR A 44 8.98 5.88 2.42
C THR A 44 8.28 4.59 2.83
N ARG A 45 7.87 4.50 4.08
CA ARG A 45 7.18 3.31 4.59
C ARG A 45 5.84 3.10 3.91
N VAL A 46 5.05 4.15 3.79
CA VAL A 46 3.75 4.08 3.12
C VAL A 46 3.93 3.70 1.66
N ARG A 47 4.91 4.27 1.00
CA ARG A 47 5.21 3.96 -0.40
C ARG A 47 5.58 2.49 -0.57
N ARG A 48 6.39 1.95 0.34
CA ARG A 48 6.76 0.53 0.33
C ARG A 48 5.55 -0.36 0.55
N ASP A 49 4.70 0.02 1.49
CA ASP A 49 3.48 -0.75 1.76
C ASP A 49 2.57 -0.79 0.55
N ILE A 50 2.40 0.34 -0.13
CA ILE A 50 1.61 0.40 -1.35
C ILE A 50 2.19 -0.54 -2.41
N ALA A 51 3.51 -0.50 -2.60
CA ALA A 51 4.18 -1.34 -3.58
C ALA A 51 3.99 -2.83 -3.27
N ARG A 52 4.11 -3.21 -2.01
CA ARG A 52 3.91 -4.60 -1.58
C ARG A 52 2.48 -5.06 -1.78
N ILE A 53 1.52 -4.24 -1.41
CA ILE A 53 0.11 -4.57 -1.58
C ILE A 53 -0.21 -4.76 -3.06
N LYS A 54 0.28 -3.87 -3.91
CA LYS A 54 0.08 -3.97 -5.35
C LYS A 54 0.72 -5.24 -5.91
N THR A 55 1.90 -5.59 -5.44
CA THR A 55 2.58 -6.81 -5.88
C THR A 55 1.78 -8.05 -5.52
N VAL A 56 1.31 -8.14 -4.27
CA VAL A 56 0.53 -9.28 -3.82
C VAL A 56 -0.82 -9.35 -4.55
N LEU A 57 -1.47 -8.21 -4.75
CA LEU A 57 -2.70 -8.16 -5.52
C LEU A 57 -2.49 -8.69 -6.94
N ASN A 58 -1.40 -8.26 -7.55
CA ASN A 58 -1.04 -8.70 -8.89
C ASN A 58 -0.78 -10.21 -8.93
N GLU A 59 -0.08 -10.73 -7.95
CA GLU A 59 0.15 -12.17 -7.83
C GLU A 59 -1.16 -12.95 -7.72
N LYS A 60 -2.07 -12.47 -6.87
CA LYS A 60 -3.35 -13.16 -6.65
C LYS A 60 -4.24 -13.14 -7.88
N THR A 61 -4.29 -12.02 -8.58
CA THR A 61 -5.13 -11.91 -9.77
C THR A 61 -4.54 -12.64 -10.96
N ARG A 62 -3.23 -12.63 -11.10
CA ARG A 62 -2.54 -13.36 -12.17
C ARG A 62 -2.45 -14.84 -11.88
N GLY A 63 -2.11 -15.17 -10.64
CA GLY A 63 -1.95 -16.57 -10.25
C GLY A 63 -3.18 -17.39 -10.52
N GLY A 64 -4.35 -16.79 -10.30
CA GLY A 64 -5.61 -17.46 -10.57
C GLY A 64 -5.83 -17.72 -12.05
N SER A 65 -5.34 -16.85 -12.92
CA SER A 65 -5.54 -16.98 -14.35
C SER A 65 -4.48 -17.82 -15.03
N GLU A 66 -3.31 -17.93 -14.44
CA GLU A 66 -2.21 -18.70 -15.00
C GLU A 66 -2.24 -20.17 -14.62
N SER A 67 -2.85 -20.47 -13.52
CA SER A 67 -2.92 -21.84 -13.02
C SER A 67 -3.88 -22.75 -13.75
#